data_5d90625c48f6a7e17d625b12cbf3bca6
#
_entry.id   5d90625c48f6a7e17d625b12cbf3bca6
#
_cell.length_a   1.000
_cell.length_b   1.000
_cell.length_c   1.000
_cell.angle_alpha   90.00
_cell.angle_beta   90.00
_cell.angle_gamma   90.00
#
_symmetry.space_group_name_H-M   'P 1'
#
loop_
_entity.id
_entity.type
_entity.pdbx_description
1 polymer ?
#
loop_
_entity_poly.entity_id
_entity_poly.type
_entity_poly.pdbx_seq_one_letter_code
_entity_poly.pdbx_strand_id
1 'polypeptide(L)' 'MEIISEDEGVYEGETYYGKRHGVGVFHWNDGGIYNGEWHENRIEGFGIMHLSDGRLCEGHFDDYSLNG' A
#
# COMPACT_ATOMS: atom_id res chain seq x y z
N MET A 1 6.09 -13.88 0.74
CA MET A 1 5.37 -12.77 1.39
C MET A 1 6.17 -12.27 2.58
N GLU A 2 6.34 -10.98 2.68
CA GLU A 2 7.12 -10.38 3.75
C GLU A 2 6.33 -9.32 4.49
N ILE A 3 6.76 -9.05 5.71
CA ILE A 3 6.17 -8.01 6.53
C ILE A 3 7.24 -6.96 6.77
N ILE A 4 6.94 -5.72 6.37
CA ILE A 4 7.87 -4.61 6.54
C ILE A 4 7.23 -3.60 7.48
N SER A 5 7.88 -3.36 8.61
CA SER A 5 7.40 -2.36 9.57
C SER A 5 8.07 -1.03 9.29
N GLU A 6 7.27 0.02 9.17
CA GLU A 6 7.76 1.37 8.90
C GLU A 6 7.15 2.33 9.89
N ASP A 7 7.68 3.56 9.91
CA ASP A 7 7.17 4.58 10.82
C ASP A 7 5.70 4.89 10.58
N GLU A 8 5.26 4.80 9.34
CA GLU A 8 3.89 5.17 8.95
C GLU A 8 2.92 4.02 9.10
N GLY A 9 3.42 2.77 9.17
CA GLY A 9 2.55 1.61 9.26
C GLY A 9 3.29 0.33 8.94
N VAL A 10 2.51 -0.68 8.52
CA VAL A 10 3.05 -2.01 8.25
C VAL A 10 2.62 -2.48 6.88
N TYR A 11 3.57 -2.96 6.09
CA TYR A 11 3.30 -3.56 4.79
C TYR A 11 3.37 -5.09 4.92
N GLU A 12 2.42 -5.77 4.28
CA GLU A 12 2.41 -7.22 4.24
C GLU A 12 2.12 -7.66 2.81
N GLY A 13 3.08 -8.31 2.17
CA GLY A 13 2.88 -8.74 0.79
C GLY A 13 4.17 -9.07 0.09
N GLU A 14 4.12 -9.00 -1.24
CA GLU A 14 5.25 -9.33 -2.07
C GLU A 14 6.27 -8.21 -2.09
N THR A 15 7.54 -8.57 -2.22
CA THR A 15 8.62 -7.60 -2.27
C THR A 15 9.58 -7.92 -3.41
N TYR A 16 10.34 -6.91 -3.83
CA TYR A 16 11.34 -7.06 -4.85
C TYR A 16 12.54 -6.21 -4.44
N TYR A 17 13.67 -6.88 -4.13
CA TYR A 17 14.86 -6.22 -3.62
C TYR A 17 14.54 -5.31 -2.42
N GLY A 18 13.72 -5.82 -1.50
CA GLY A 18 13.37 -5.09 -0.30
C GLY A 18 12.35 -3.98 -0.48
N LYS A 19 11.81 -3.82 -1.68
CA LYS A 19 10.80 -2.81 -1.97
C LYS A 19 9.44 -3.44 -2.11
N ARG A 20 8.40 -2.69 -1.74
CA ARG A 20 7.03 -3.15 -1.95
C ARG A 20 6.78 -3.27 -3.45
N HIS A 21 6.35 -4.45 -3.87
CA HIS A 21 6.22 -4.74 -5.30
C HIS A 21 5.27 -5.91 -5.48
N GLY A 22 4.44 -5.88 -6.53
CA GLY A 22 3.47 -6.93 -6.75
C GLY A 22 2.21 -6.65 -5.97
N VAL A 23 1.64 -7.67 -5.33
CA VAL A 23 0.40 -7.51 -4.57
C VAL A 23 0.71 -7.46 -3.08
N GLY A 24 0.14 -6.49 -2.38
CA GLY A 24 0.35 -6.38 -0.96
C GLY A 24 -0.65 -5.47 -0.29
N VAL A 25 -0.62 -5.49 1.04
CA VAL A 25 -1.52 -4.71 1.88
C VAL A 25 -0.69 -3.81 2.79
N PHE A 26 -1.03 -2.54 2.83
CA PHE A 26 -0.39 -1.60 3.74
C PHE A 26 -1.39 -1.14 4.77
N HIS A 27 -1.00 -1.23 6.04
CA HIS A 27 -1.82 -0.77 7.16
C HIS A 27 -1.17 0.47 7.74
N TRP A 28 -1.83 1.62 7.55
CA TRP A 28 -1.34 2.87 8.13
C TRP A 28 -1.68 2.94 9.60
N ASN A 29 -0.86 3.64 10.36
CA ASN A 29 -1.05 3.79 11.81
C ASN A 29 -2.36 4.49 12.15
N ASP A 30 -2.89 5.30 11.26
CA ASP A 30 -4.13 6.06 11.50
C ASP A 30 -5.38 5.25 11.17
N GLY A 31 -5.22 4.00 10.76
CA GLY A 31 -6.35 3.13 10.45
C GLY A 31 -6.62 2.95 8.97
N GLY A 32 -5.92 3.65 8.10
CA GLY A 32 -6.07 3.47 6.66
C GLY A 32 -5.48 2.14 6.21
N ILE A 33 -5.99 1.60 5.10
CA ILE A 33 -5.51 0.34 4.54
C ILE A 33 -5.52 0.45 3.03
N TYR A 34 -4.43 0.01 2.39
CA TYR A 34 -4.42 -0.16 0.95
C TYR A 34 -4.18 -1.63 0.63
N ASN A 35 -5.01 -2.19 -0.25
CA ASN A 35 -4.89 -3.58 -0.68
C ASN A 35 -4.87 -3.59 -2.19
N GLY A 36 -3.74 -3.92 -2.79
CA GLY A 36 -3.65 -3.93 -4.23
C GLY A 36 -2.23 -4.03 -4.73
N GLU A 37 -2.02 -3.45 -5.90
CA GLU A 37 -0.74 -3.58 -6.59
C GLU A 37 0.24 -2.49 -6.19
N TRP A 38 1.50 -2.87 -6.17
CA TRP A 38 2.61 -2.01 -5.80
C TRP A 38 3.70 -2.11 -6.86
N HIS A 39 4.46 -1.05 -7.02
CA HIS A 39 5.61 -1.05 -7.91
C HIS A 39 6.70 -0.17 -7.31
N GLU A 40 7.81 -0.80 -6.90
CA GLU A 40 8.98 -0.11 -6.34
C GLU A 40 8.58 0.91 -5.27
N ASN A 41 7.90 0.42 -4.22
CA ASN A 41 7.47 1.22 -3.07
C ASN A 41 6.34 2.20 -3.35
N ARG A 42 5.73 2.14 -4.54
CA ARG A 42 4.64 3.03 -4.89
C ARG A 42 3.36 2.24 -5.13
N ILE A 43 2.25 2.88 -4.84
CA ILE A 43 0.94 2.31 -5.17
C ILE A 43 0.70 2.58 -6.64
N GLU A 44 0.64 1.51 -7.42
CA GLU A 44 0.50 1.62 -8.87
C GLU A 44 -0.24 0.40 -9.39
N GLY A 45 -1.32 0.61 -10.14
CA GLY A 45 -2.16 -0.47 -10.63
C GLY A 45 -3.49 -0.48 -9.93
N PHE A 46 -4.17 -1.61 -9.97
CA PHE A 46 -5.49 -1.72 -9.37
C PHE A 46 -5.41 -2.02 -7.89
N GLY A 47 -6.28 -1.40 -7.12
CA GLY A 47 -6.33 -1.66 -5.71
C GLY A 47 -7.53 -1.02 -5.05
N ILE A 48 -7.65 -1.26 -3.75
CA ILE A 48 -8.73 -0.73 -2.92
C ILE A 48 -8.07 -0.03 -1.73
N MET A 49 -8.41 1.23 -1.55
CA MET A 49 -7.88 2.01 -0.43
C MET A 49 -9.02 2.38 0.51
N HIS A 50 -8.85 2.00 1.78
CA HIS A 50 -9.75 2.39 2.85
C HIS A 50 -9.12 3.54 3.59
N LEU A 51 -9.79 4.68 3.60
CA LEU A 51 -9.26 5.85 4.31
C LEU A 51 -9.65 5.79 5.78
N SER A 52 -8.88 6.47 6.60
CA SER A 52 -9.09 6.44 8.05
C SER A 52 -10.43 7.02 8.47
N ASP A 53 -11.05 7.84 7.62
CA ASP A 53 -12.36 8.43 7.90
C ASP A 53 -13.52 7.55 7.44
N GLY A 54 -13.23 6.36 6.94
CA GLY A 54 -14.25 5.41 6.50
C GLY A 54 -14.57 5.43 5.02
N ARG A 55 -13.94 6.33 4.26
CA ARG A 55 -14.17 6.38 2.82
C ARG A 55 -13.43 5.25 2.12
N LEU A 56 -13.94 4.87 0.97
CA LEU A 56 -13.39 3.80 0.17
C LEU A 56 -13.07 4.32 -1.23
N CYS A 57 -11.83 4.06 -1.68
CA CYS A 57 -11.43 4.39 -3.03
C CYS A 57 -10.94 3.13 -3.70
N GLU A 58 -11.53 2.78 -4.84
CA GLU A 58 -11.08 1.60 -5.57
C GLU A 58 -10.94 1.94 -7.04
N GLY A 59 -10.02 1.25 -7.71
CA GLY A 59 -9.77 1.47 -9.11
C GLY A 59 -8.30 1.47 -9.41
N HIS A 60 -7.91 2.23 -10.42
CA HIS A 60 -6.54 2.29 -10.87
C HIS A 60 -5.80 3.46 -10.22
N PHE A 61 -4.67 3.17 -9.62
CA PHE A 61 -3.81 4.17 -9.00
C PHE A 61 -2.56 4.36 -9.85
N ASP A 62 -2.13 5.60 -9.98
CA ASP A 62 -1.02 5.96 -10.83
C ASP A 62 0.08 6.60 -10.00
N ASP A 63 1.12 5.83 -9.71
CA ASP A 63 2.32 6.38 -9.08
C ASP A 63 2.03 7.17 -7.80
N TYR A 64 1.16 6.63 -6.96
CA TYR A 64 0.86 7.25 -5.68
C TYR A 64 2.00 6.97 -4.70
N SER A 65 2.62 8.02 -4.21
CA SER A 65 3.73 7.90 -3.27
C SER A 65 3.21 8.00 -1.84
N LEU A 66 3.71 7.11 -0.97
CA LEU A 66 3.32 7.15 0.44
C LEU A 66 3.79 8.41 1.14
N ASN A 67 4.81 9.05 0.59
CA ASN A 67 5.37 10.28 1.18
C ASN A 67 4.79 11.54 0.54
N GLY A 68 3.86 11.38 -0.35
CA GLY A 68 3.34 12.48 -1.15
C GLY A 68 2.39 13.41 -0.46
#